data_d2bc1bbd074961229a1b2f332680f53b
#
_entry.id   d2bc1bbd074961229a1b2f332680f53b
#
_cell.length_a   1.000
_cell.length_b   1.000
_cell.length_c   1.000
_cell.angle_alpha   90.00
_cell.angle_beta   90.00
_cell.angle_gamma   90.00
#
_symmetry.space_group_name_H-M   'P 1'
#
loop_
_entity.id
_entity.type
_entity.pdbx_description
1 polymer ?
#
loop_
_entity_poly.entity_id
_entity_poly.type
_entity_poly.pdbx_seq_one_letter_code
_entity_poly.pdbx_strand_id
1 'polypeptide(L)'
;MRIDIATLFPEMCETVLSESIIGRARRAGKLEIHCHNIRDYTKDKHRRVDDTPYGGGKGMLMQTEPIYNCYQAVCEMIGEKPHVIYMSPKGTPFSQKRAGELKALANIFILCGHYEGVDQRVLDEIVDEEISIGDYVLTGGELGALVVADAVGRLCPGVLSEEVCFTEESHYDGLLEYPQYTRPPVWHDREVPPVLISGHHANIQKWQREQSLEETAKKRPDLLKNAMHQGKLDKKEMVRAQQLLEGIEER
;
A
#
# COMPACT_ATOMS: atom_id res chain seq x y z
N MET A 1 -8.53 -1.88 13.67
CA MET A 1 -8.86 -1.83 12.24
C MET A 1 -9.10 -3.24 11.74
N ARG A 2 -10.14 -3.44 10.93
CA ARG A 2 -10.46 -4.71 10.30
C ARG A 2 -10.32 -4.62 8.78
N ILE A 3 -9.75 -5.66 8.15
CA ILE A 3 -9.60 -5.81 6.70
C ILE A 3 -10.10 -7.20 6.32
N ASP A 4 -11.10 -7.26 5.43
CA ASP A 4 -11.64 -8.48 4.86
C ASP A 4 -11.23 -8.58 3.39
N ILE A 5 -10.54 -9.66 3.00
CA ILE A 5 -10.04 -9.88 1.63
C ILE A 5 -10.86 -11.00 0.99
N ALA A 6 -11.68 -10.66 0.00
CA ALA A 6 -12.42 -11.63 -0.80
C ALA A 6 -11.57 -12.06 -2.00
N THR A 7 -11.28 -13.35 -2.08
CA THR A 7 -10.33 -13.93 -3.06
C THR A 7 -10.74 -15.36 -3.44
N LEU A 8 -10.17 -15.88 -4.51
CA LEU A 8 -10.25 -17.32 -4.87
C LEU A 8 -9.10 -18.13 -4.24
N PHE A 9 -8.10 -17.47 -3.63
CA PHE A 9 -6.86 -18.08 -3.12
C PHE A 9 -6.53 -17.59 -1.69
N PRO A 10 -7.40 -17.84 -0.70
CA PRO A 10 -7.19 -17.34 0.65
C PRO A 10 -5.88 -17.84 1.27
N GLU A 11 -5.44 -19.06 0.99
CA GLU A 11 -4.20 -19.61 1.53
C GLU A 11 -2.95 -18.82 1.06
N MET A 12 -2.98 -18.29 -0.16
CA MET A 12 -1.91 -17.42 -0.68
C MET A 12 -1.82 -16.14 0.17
N CYS A 13 -2.94 -15.52 0.46
CA CYS A 13 -3.00 -14.31 1.28
C CYS A 13 -2.62 -14.62 2.74
N GLU A 14 -3.18 -15.65 3.32
CA GLU A 14 -2.90 -16.06 4.71
C GLU A 14 -1.42 -16.37 4.95
N THR A 15 -0.75 -17.01 4.00
CA THR A 15 0.69 -17.31 4.10
C THR A 15 1.51 -16.04 4.32
N VAL A 16 1.23 -14.97 3.56
CA VAL A 16 1.93 -13.68 3.69
C VAL A 16 1.52 -12.94 4.95
N LEU A 17 0.22 -12.86 5.21
CA LEU A 17 -0.36 -12.07 6.32
C LEU A 17 -0.11 -12.70 7.69
N SER A 18 0.32 -13.95 7.76
CA SER A 18 0.70 -14.63 9.00
C SER A 18 2.12 -14.34 9.45
N GLU A 19 2.96 -13.79 8.57
CA GLU A 19 4.38 -13.61 8.80
C GLU A 19 4.75 -12.17 9.22
N SER A 20 5.99 -12.02 9.68
CA SER A 20 6.65 -10.75 9.97
C SER A 20 5.84 -9.81 10.88
N ILE A 21 5.80 -8.53 10.56
CA ILE A 21 5.17 -7.45 11.35
C ILE A 21 3.64 -7.62 11.35
N ILE A 22 3.04 -7.83 10.18
CA ILE A 22 1.59 -7.97 10.05
C ILE A 22 1.10 -9.22 10.82
N GLY A 23 1.78 -10.36 10.69
CA GLY A 23 1.43 -11.55 11.43
C GLY A 23 1.54 -11.39 12.95
N ARG A 24 2.57 -10.67 13.43
CA ARG A 24 2.69 -10.32 14.86
C ARG A 24 1.55 -9.41 15.32
N ALA A 25 1.19 -8.41 14.52
CA ALA A 25 0.11 -7.47 14.83
C ALA A 25 -1.26 -8.18 14.90
N ARG A 26 -1.52 -9.11 13.98
CA ARG A 26 -2.72 -9.96 14.00
C ARG A 26 -2.77 -10.81 15.29
N ARG A 27 -1.69 -11.53 15.62
CA ARG A 27 -1.62 -12.33 16.86
C ARG A 27 -1.75 -11.50 18.12
N ALA A 28 -1.32 -10.24 18.11
CA ALA A 28 -1.45 -9.30 19.23
C ALA A 28 -2.81 -8.57 19.26
N GLY A 29 -3.74 -8.88 18.35
CA GLY A 29 -5.05 -8.23 18.27
C GLY A 29 -5.01 -6.75 17.89
N LYS A 30 -3.93 -6.28 17.25
CA LYS A 30 -3.78 -4.90 16.76
C LYS A 30 -4.40 -4.71 15.38
N LEU A 31 -4.42 -5.77 14.60
CA LEU A 31 -5.06 -5.86 13.29
C LEU A 31 -5.94 -7.09 13.25
N GLU A 32 -7.11 -6.94 12.66
CA GLU A 32 -8.03 -8.03 12.35
C GLU A 32 -8.07 -8.16 10.82
N ILE A 33 -7.52 -9.26 10.27
CA ILE A 33 -7.50 -9.49 8.82
C ILE A 33 -8.04 -10.88 8.55
N HIS A 34 -9.06 -10.97 7.70
CA HIS A 34 -9.73 -12.21 7.31
C HIS A 34 -9.67 -12.39 5.79
N CYS A 35 -9.36 -13.60 5.35
CA CYS A 35 -9.39 -13.97 3.94
C CYS A 35 -10.61 -14.87 3.67
N HIS A 36 -11.50 -14.41 2.79
CA HIS A 36 -12.73 -15.10 2.44
C HIS A 36 -12.60 -15.78 1.08
N ASN A 37 -12.83 -17.09 1.04
CA ASN A 37 -12.90 -17.79 -0.23
C ASN A 37 -14.26 -17.52 -0.90
N ILE A 38 -14.27 -16.77 -1.98
CA ILE A 38 -15.50 -16.43 -2.72
C ILE A 38 -16.29 -17.70 -3.12
N ARG A 39 -15.59 -18.84 -3.33
CA ARG A 39 -16.23 -20.13 -3.64
C ARG A 39 -17.11 -20.68 -2.52
N ASP A 40 -16.96 -20.21 -1.29
CA ASP A 40 -17.81 -20.64 -0.17
C ASP A 40 -19.18 -19.98 -0.17
N TYR A 41 -19.35 -18.92 -0.98
CA TYR A 41 -20.56 -18.11 -1.05
C TYR A 41 -21.40 -18.35 -2.30
N THR A 42 -20.99 -19.29 -3.18
CA THR A 42 -21.82 -19.71 -4.32
C THR A 42 -22.83 -20.78 -3.94
N LYS A 43 -23.99 -20.74 -4.55
CA LYS A 43 -25.02 -21.78 -4.45
C LYS A 43 -24.83 -22.93 -5.44
N ASP A 44 -23.85 -22.80 -6.34
CA ASP A 44 -23.55 -23.85 -7.33
C ASP A 44 -22.93 -25.07 -6.64
N LYS A 45 -23.48 -26.26 -6.94
CA LYS A 45 -23.04 -27.54 -6.34
C LYS A 45 -21.59 -27.90 -6.65
N HIS A 46 -21.02 -27.34 -7.71
CA HIS A 46 -19.61 -27.50 -8.12
C HIS A 46 -18.74 -26.32 -7.69
N ARG A 47 -19.28 -25.39 -6.88
CA ARG A 47 -18.59 -24.20 -6.35
C ARG A 47 -18.04 -23.30 -7.47
N ARG A 48 -18.71 -23.24 -8.62
CA ARG A 48 -18.36 -22.34 -9.73
C ARG A 48 -18.67 -20.90 -9.33
N VAL A 49 -17.75 -20.01 -9.73
CA VAL A 49 -17.82 -18.57 -9.44
C VAL A 49 -17.58 -17.73 -10.68
N ASP A 50 -17.46 -18.37 -11.84
CA ASP A 50 -17.11 -17.76 -13.12
C ASP A 50 -18.00 -18.32 -14.24
N ASP A 51 -18.16 -17.52 -15.31
CA ASP A 51 -18.92 -17.91 -16.52
C ASP A 51 -18.38 -17.15 -17.72
N THR A 52 -18.84 -17.56 -18.92
CA THR A 52 -18.45 -16.93 -20.18
C THR A 52 -19.01 -15.51 -20.30
N PRO A 53 -18.22 -14.54 -20.81
CA PRO A 53 -18.70 -13.18 -20.98
C PRO A 53 -19.79 -13.05 -22.06
N TYR A 54 -20.79 -12.19 -21.82
CA TYR A 54 -21.72 -11.78 -22.86
C TYR A 54 -20.98 -11.04 -23.99
N GLY A 55 -21.44 -11.16 -25.19
CA GLY A 55 -20.81 -10.56 -26.38
C GLY A 55 -19.71 -11.42 -27.00
N GLY A 56 -19.40 -12.56 -26.38
CA GLY A 56 -18.33 -13.45 -26.81
C GLY A 56 -16.97 -12.93 -26.35
N GLY A 57 -15.94 -13.75 -26.48
CA GLY A 57 -14.59 -13.44 -26.08
C GLY A 57 -13.86 -14.68 -25.57
N LYS A 58 -12.57 -14.53 -25.27
CA LYS A 58 -11.78 -15.59 -24.62
C LYS A 58 -11.82 -15.38 -23.11
N GLY A 59 -11.71 -16.48 -22.37
CA GLY A 59 -11.64 -16.45 -20.92
C GLY A 59 -13.02 -16.45 -20.23
N MET A 60 -13.00 -16.20 -18.93
CA MET A 60 -14.14 -16.27 -18.02
C MET A 60 -14.25 -14.97 -17.24
N LEU A 61 -15.43 -14.63 -16.75
CA LEU A 61 -15.67 -13.52 -15.82
C LEU A 61 -16.15 -14.06 -14.47
N MET A 62 -15.75 -13.45 -13.40
CA MET A 62 -16.29 -13.75 -12.08
C MET A 62 -17.74 -13.27 -12.00
N GLN A 63 -18.60 -14.17 -11.51
CA GLN A 63 -20.05 -13.95 -11.40
C GLN A 63 -20.40 -12.98 -10.28
N THR A 64 -21.53 -12.29 -10.43
CA THR A 64 -22.06 -11.33 -9.45
C THR A 64 -22.42 -11.98 -8.12
N GLU A 65 -23.20 -13.06 -8.14
CA GLU A 65 -23.86 -13.61 -6.94
C GLU A 65 -22.86 -14.12 -5.87
N PRO A 66 -21.80 -14.89 -6.20
CA PRO A 66 -20.85 -15.32 -5.17
C PRO A 66 -20.11 -14.16 -4.50
N ILE A 67 -19.75 -13.13 -5.27
CA ILE A 67 -19.08 -11.93 -4.75
C ILE A 67 -20.03 -11.15 -3.84
N TYR A 68 -21.25 -10.91 -4.31
CA TYR A 68 -22.26 -10.18 -3.54
C TYR A 68 -22.61 -10.90 -2.23
N ASN A 69 -22.79 -12.22 -2.26
CA ASN A 69 -23.05 -13.01 -1.07
C ASN A 69 -21.89 -12.97 -0.09
N CYS A 70 -20.62 -13.00 -0.55
CA CYS A 70 -19.45 -12.83 0.27
C CYS A 70 -19.45 -11.45 0.96
N TYR A 71 -19.69 -10.39 0.19
CA TYR A 71 -19.81 -9.03 0.73
C TYR A 71 -20.92 -8.91 1.77
N GLN A 72 -22.11 -9.41 1.48
CA GLN A 72 -23.24 -9.39 2.42
C GLN A 72 -22.92 -10.13 3.72
N ALA A 73 -22.31 -11.30 3.64
CA ALA A 73 -21.89 -12.05 4.82
C ALA A 73 -20.90 -11.26 5.69
N VAL A 74 -19.96 -10.52 5.06
CA VAL A 74 -19.05 -9.65 5.79
C VAL A 74 -19.80 -8.47 6.42
N CYS A 75 -20.73 -7.84 5.72
CA CYS A 75 -21.59 -6.78 6.30
C CYS A 75 -22.37 -7.29 7.53
N GLU A 76 -22.90 -8.50 7.47
CA GLU A 76 -23.60 -9.13 8.61
C GLU A 76 -22.67 -9.40 9.80
N MET A 77 -21.43 -9.88 9.53
CA MET A 77 -20.42 -10.14 10.57
C MET A 77 -20.01 -8.88 11.32
N ILE A 78 -19.88 -7.75 10.61
CA ILE A 78 -19.44 -6.48 11.21
C ILE A 78 -20.58 -5.56 11.65
N GLY A 79 -21.80 -5.82 11.19
CA GLY A 79 -22.99 -5.02 11.51
C GLY A 79 -23.11 -3.69 10.75
N GLU A 80 -22.24 -3.43 9.78
CA GLU A 80 -22.24 -2.23 8.94
C GLU A 80 -21.65 -2.52 7.54
N LYS A 81 -21.72 -1.53 6.64
CA LYS A 81 -21.06 -1.62 5.34
C LYS A 81 -19.58 -1.23 5.48
N PRO A 82 -18.61 -2.10 5.10
CA PRO A 82 -17.21 -1.73 4.99
C PRO A 82 -16.98 -0.80 3.78
N HIS A 83 -15.88 -0.07 3.78
CA HIS A 83 -15.39 0.59 2.57
C HIS A 83 -14.83 -0.46 1.60
N VAL A 84 -15.38 -0.51 0.39
CA VAL A 84 -15.10 -1.57 -0.59
C VAL A 84 -14.08 -1.09 -1.62
N ILE A 85 -12.96 -1.79 -1.70
CA ILE A 85 -11.87 -1.56 -2.65
C ILE A 85 -11.84 -2.73 -3.65
N TYR A 86 -11.86 -2.43 -4.94
CA TYR A 86 -11.56 -3.40 -5.99
C TYR A 86 -10.13 -3.23 -6.50
N MET A 87 -9.33 -4.30 -6.44
CA MET A 87 -7.98 -4.29 -7.00
C MET A 87 -8.03 -4.39 -8.52
N SER A 88 -7.66 -3.32 -9.21
CA SER A 88 -7.86 -3.18 -10.65
C SER A 88 -6.72 -2.41 -11.31
N PRO A 89 -6.21 -2.82 -12.48
CA PRO A 89 -5.24 -2.02 -13.24
C PRO A 89 -5.82 -0.71 -13.77
N LYS A 90 -7.15 -0.55 -13.75
CA LYS A 90 -7.87 0.68 -14.16
C LYS A 90 -8.00 1.69 -13.01
N GLY A 91 -7.72 1.24 -11.78
CA GLY A 91 -7.92 2.03 -10.56
C GLY A 91 -6.96 3.20 -10.41
N THR A 92 -7.26 4.05 -9.45
CA THR A 92 -6.36 5.14 -9.03
C THR A 92 -5.05 4.57 -8.46
N PRO A 93 -3.87 5.10 -8.85
CA PRO A 93 -2.61 4.64 -8.31
C PRO A 93 -2.53 4.77 -6.79
N PHE A 94 -2.22 3.67 -6.11
CA PHE A 94 -2.06 3.63 -4.66
C PHE A 94 -0.85 4.45 -4.20
N SER A 95 -1.01 5.18 -3.10
CA SER A 95 0.04 6.04 -2.55
C SER A 95 0.06 5.98 -1.03
N GLN A 96 1.17 6.43 -0.41
CA GLN A 96 1.29 6.56 1.03
C GLN A 96 0.21 7.48 1.63
N LYS A 97 -0.17 8.54 0.92
CA LYS A 97 -1.28 9.41 1.31
C LYS A 97 -2.58 8.61 1.40
N ARG A 98 -2.91 7.81 0.37
CA ARG A 98 -4.12 6.99 0.37
C ARG A 98 -4.09 5.93 1.46
N ALA A 99 -2.94 5.31 1.73
CA ALA A 99 -2.78 4.39 2.86
C ALA A 99 -3.13 5.06 4.20
N GLY A 100 -2.67 6.31 4.40
CA GLY A 100 -3.00 7.10 5.58
C GLY A 100 -4.49 7.44 5.71
N GLU A 101 -5.17 7.72 4.60
CA GLU A 101 -6.62 7.95 4.56
C GLU A 101 -7.40 6.66 4.87
N LEU A 102 -7.01 5.53 4.27
CA LEU A 102 -7.63 4.22 4.51
C LEU A 102 -7.45 3.75 5.96
N LYS A 103 -6.29 4.02 6.58
CA LYS A 103 -6.05 3.75 8.00
C LYS A 103 -7.11 4.37 8.92
N ALA A 104 -7.70 5.50 8.54
CA ALA A 104 -8.72 6.19 9.34
C ALA A 104 -10.08 5.49 9.31
N LEU A 105 -10.28 4.53 8.42
CA LEU A 105 -11.50 3.73 8.32
C LEU A 105 -11.49 2.60 9.34
N ALA A 106 -12.67 2.24 9.83
CA ALA A 106 -12.80 1.13 10.78
C ALA A 106 -12.69 -0.23 10.07
N ASN A 107 -13.37 -0.37 8.94
CA ASN A 107 -13.56 -1.62 8.20
C ASN A 107 -13.33 -1.41 6.70
N ILE A 108 -12.49 -2.26 6.11
CA ILE A 108 -12.19 -2.29 4.67
C ILE A 108 -12.48 -3.68 4.12
N PHE A 109 -13.16 -3.75 2.98
CA PHE A 109 -13.35 -4.96 2.20
C PHE A 109 -12.56 -4.84 0.90
N ILE A 110 -11.63 -5.75 0.62
CA ILE A 110 -10.81 -5.76 -0.59
C ILE A 110 -11.24 -6.91 -1.49
N LEU A 111 -11.79 -6.58 -2.65
CA LEU A 111 -12.16 -7.55 -3.67
C LEU A 111 -10.97 -7.82 -4.61
N CYS A 112 -10.55 -9.07 -4.68
CA CYS A 112 -9.55 -9.56 -5.61
C CYS A 112 -10.24 -10.15 -6.84
N GLY A 113 -10.09 -9.49 -7.99
CA GLY A 113 -10.53 -10.05 -9.27
C GLY A 113 -9.58 -11.13 -9.77
N HIS A 114 -10.10 -12.01 -10.63
CA HIS A 114 -9.33 -13.05 -11.32
C HIS A 114 -9.88 -13.26 -12.73
N TYR A 115 -9.25 -14.13 -13.55
CA TYR A 115 -9.63 -14.38 -14.93
C TYR A 115 -9.56 -13.11 -15.81
N GLU A 116 -10.60 -12.83 -16.62
CA GLU A 116 -10.72 -11.61 -17.44
C GLU A 116 -11.31 -10.43 -16.62
N GLY A 117 -11.65 -10.66 -15.36
CA GLY A 117 -12.19 -9.65 -14.45
C GLY A 117 -13.49 -10.09 -13.77
N VAL A 118 -14.22 -9.11 -13.30
CA VAL A 118 -15.45 -9.24 -12.50
C VAL A 118 -16.61 -8.64 -13.29
N ASP A 119 -17.80 -9.24 -13.20
CA ASP A 119 -19.02 -8.69 -13.79
C ASP A 119 -19.26 -7.26 -13.29
N GLN A 120 -19.41 -6.33 -14.23
CA GLN A 120 -19.50 -4.90 -13.93
C GLN A 120 -20.66 -4.54 -13.00
N ARG A 121 -21.77 -5.27 -13.06
CA ARG A 121 -22.95 -4.99 -12.24
C ARG A 121 -22.70 -5.08 -10.74
N VAL A 122 -21.90 -6.05 -10.29
CA VAL A 122 -21.55 -6.14 -8.86
C VAL A 122 -20.53 -5.08 -8.47
N LEU A 123 -19.61 -4.72 -9.38
CA LEU A 123 -18.69 -3.61 -9.12
C LEU A 123 -19.46 -2.29 -8.94
N ASP A 124 -20.40 -2.00 -9.84
CA ASP A 124 -21.23 -0.78 -9.78
C ASP A 124 -22.10 -0.72 -8.52
N GLU A 125 -22.46 -1.87 -7.94
CA GLU A 125 -23.35 -1.95 -6.78
C GLU A 125 -22.59 -1.80 -5.45
N ILE A 126 -21.40 -2.40 -5.33
CA ILE A 126 -20.75 -2.51 -4.01
C ILE A 126 -19.42 -1.76 -3.89
N VAL A 127 -18.72 -1.44 -5.01
CA VAL A 127 -17.36 -0.89 -4.95
C VAL A 127 -17.38 0.62 -4.74
N ASP A 128 -16.68 1.09 -3.71
CA ASP A 128 -16.50 2.52 -3.45
C ASP A 128 -15.33 3.11 -4.24
N GLU A 129 -14.25 2.31 -4.46
CA GLU A 129 -13.11 2.73 -5.27
C GLU A 129 -12.36 1.56 -5.91
N GLU A 130 -11.72 1.85 -7.06
CA GLU A 130 -10.75 0.96 -7.69
C GLU A 130 -9.34 1.46 -7.40
N ILE A 131 -8.46 0.56 -6.94
CA ILE A 131 -7.05 0.86 -6.64
C ILE A 131 -6.13 0.05 -7.55
N SER A 132 -5.16 0.73 -8.16
CA SER A 132 -4.05 0.14 -8.91
C SER A 132 -2.74 0.25 -8.12
N ILE A 133 -1.90 -0.77 -8.18
CA ILE A 133 -0.54 -0.73 -7.62
C ILE A 133 0.54 -0.42 -8.67
N GLY A 134 0.15 -0.08 -9.89
CA GLY A 134 1.05 0.32 -10.98
C GLY A 134 0.49 -0.03 -12.35
N ASP A 135 1.14 0.50 -13.39
CA ASP A 135 0.73 0.36 -14.79
C ASP A 135 1.20 -0.97 -15.38
N TYR A 136 0.74 -2.07 -14.80
CA TYR A 136 0.98 -3.44 -15.27
C TYR A 136 -0.19 -4.35 -14.87
N VAL A 137 -0.33 -5.46 -15.57
CA VAL A 137 -1.40 -6.44 -15.33
C VAL A 137 -0.83 -7.64 -14.57
N LEU A 138 -1.55 -8.07 -13.53
CA LEU A 138 -1.28 -9.27 -12.75
C LEU A 138 -2.30 -10.36 -13.08
N THR A 139 -2.04 -11.59 -12.67
CA THR A 139 -2.96 -12.73 -12.86
C THR A 139 -4.20 -12.65 -11.97
N GLY A 140 -4.16 -11.85 -10.89
CA GLY A 140 -5.26 -11.65 -9.96
C GLY A 140 -5.00 -10.47 -9.03
N GLY A 141 -5.99 -10.11 -8.22
CA GLY A 141 -5.92 -8.97 -7.30
C GLY A 141 -5.17 -9.23 -5.99
N GLU A 142 -4.79 -10.47 -5.69
CA GLU A 142 -4.26 -10.90 -4.39
C GLU A 142 -2.99 -10.15 -3.99
N LEU A 143 -2.01 -10.01 -4.91
CA LEU A 143 -0.77 -9.27 -4.63
C LEU A 143 -1.04 -7.80 -4.36
N GLY A 144 -1.97 -7.19 -5.11
CA GLY A 144 -2.40 -5.82 -4.87
C GLY A 144 -3.07 -5.65 -3.50
N ALA A 145 -3.95 -6.58 -3.14
CA ALA A 145 -4.61 -6.60 -1.83
C ALA A 145 -3.59 -6.72 -0.68
N LEU A 146 -2.57 -7.58 -0.83
CA LEU A 146 -1.50 -7.73 0.14
C LEU A 146 -0.68 -6.44 0.30
N VAL A 147 -0.34 -5.74 -0.80
CA VAL A 147 0.35 -4.44 -0.76
C VAL A 147 -0.48 -3.41 -0.01
N VAL A 148 -1.79 -3.31 -0.30
CA VAL A 148 -2.68 -2.39 0.41
C VAL A 148 -2.80 -2.75 1.88
N ALA A 149 -3.01 -4.04 2.21
CA ALA A 149 -3.16 -4.51 3.59
C ALA A 149 -1.90 -4.26 4.43
N ASP A 150 -0.71 -4.47 3.86
CA ASP A 150 0.57 -4.20 4.54
C ASP A 150 0.77 -2.70 4.76
N ALA A 151 0.65 -1.91 3.68
CA ALA A 151 0.88 -0.46 3.73
C ALA A 151 -0.09 0.27 4.67
N VAL A 152 -1.36 -0.16 4.74
CA VAL A 152 -2.35 0.39 5.65
C VAL A 152 -2.14 -0.15 7.06
N GLY A 153 -1.95 -1.46 7.18
CA GLY A 153 -1.81 -2.17 8.46
C GLY A 153 -0.64 -1.67 9.29
N ARG A 154 0.53 -1.44 8.66
CA ARG A 154 1.73 -0.93 9.37
C ARG A 154 1.56 0.47 9.95
N LEU A 155 0.63 1.26 9.44
CA LEU A 155 0.30 2.59 9.97
C LEU A 155 -0.64 2.54 11.18
N CYS A 156 -1.24 1.39 11.48
CA CYS A 156 -2.18 1.27 12.59
C CYS A 156 -1.47 1.34 13.96
N PRO A 157 -2.11 1.91 14.98
CA PRO A 157 -1.51 2.06 16.30
C PRO A 157 -1.03 0.72 16.89
N GLY A 158 0.21 0.69 17.36
CA GLY A 158 0.82 -0.47 18.03
C GLY A 158 1.21 -1.62 17.10
N VAL A 159 1.19 -1.44 15.77
CA VAL A 159 1.73 -2.39 14.78
C VAL A 159 3.25 -2.23 14.68
N LEU A 160 3.72 -1.01 14.48
CA LEU A 160 5.13 -0.66 14.65
C LEU A 160 5.40 -0.23 16.09
N SER A 161 6.66 -0.32 16.52
CA SER A 161 7.06 -0.03 17.91
C SER A 161 6.82 1.43 18.30
N GLU A 162 7.04 2.36 17.37
CA GLU A 162 6.90 3.80 17.58
C GLU A 162 6.40 4.46 16.29
N GLU A 163 5.66 5.58 16.42
CA GLU A 163 5.17 6.33 15.26
C GLU A 163 6.31 6.92 14.42
N VAL A 164 7.44 7.24 15.03
CA VAL A 164 8.64 7.71 14.34
C VAL A 164 9.14 6.71 13.29
N CYS A 165 8.86 5.43 13.48
CA CYS A 165 9.23 4.37 12.52
C CYS A 165 8.64 4.55 11.11
N PHE A 166 7.58 5.34 10.94
CA PHE A 166 7.01 5.62 9.62
C PHE A 166 6.96 7.10 9.26
N THR A 167 7.11 8.02 10.24
CA THR A 167 7.05 9.47 9.98
C THR A 167 8.33 10.02 9.32
N GLU A 168 9.45 9.32 9.49
CA GLU A 168 10.75 9.69 8.89
C GLU A 168 11.06 8.88 7.62
N GLU A 169 10.16 7.99 7.20
CA GLU A 169 10.33 7.17 6.00
C GLU A 169 9.96 7.92 4.71
N SER A 170 10.43 7.34 3.58
CA SER A 170 10.10 7.82 2.24
C SER A 170 8.59 8.01 2.03
N HIS A 171 8.22 9.10 1.39
CA HIS A 171 6.85 9.49 1.02
C HIS A 171 5.97 10.02 2.16
N TYR A 172 6.34 9.94 3.43
CA TYR A 172 5.51 10.44 4.52
C TYR A 172 5.37 11.96 4.47
N ASP A 173 6.47 12.69 4.37
CA ASP A 173 6.52 14.14 4.22
C ASP A 173 6.61 14.59 2.74
N GLY A 174 6.65 13.63 1.81
CA GLY A 174 6.74 13.85 0.37
C GLY A 174 8.17 13.77 -0.19
N LEU A 175 9.17 13.50 0.65
CA LEU A 175 10.54 13.25 0.24
C LEU A 175 10.91 11.77 0.31
N LEU A 176 12.08 11.42 -0.23
CA LEU A 176 12.72 10.13 0.01
C LEU A 176 13.56 10.19 1.27
N GLU A 177 13.68 9.05 1.94
CA GLU A 177 14.55 8.87 3.09
C GLU A 177 16.03 9.04 2.72
N TYR A 178 16.82 9.49 3.68
CA TYR A 178 18.27 9.58 3.58
C TYR A 178 18.93 8.21 3.58
N PRO A 179 20.20 8.07 3.08
CA PRO A 179 20.89 6.80 3.05
C PRO A 179 21.25 6.33 4.47
N GLN A 180 20.97 5.06 4.73
CA GLN A 180 21.20 4.38 6.00
C GLN A 180 22.53 3.64 6.00
N TYR A 181 23.21 3.61 7.16
CA TYR A 181 24.49 2.93 7.34
C TYR A 181 24.47 2.05 8.59
N THR A 182 25.16 0.91 8.53
CA THR A 182 25.36 0.00 9.66
C THR A 182 26.81 -0.45 9.78
N ARG A 183 27.12 -1.27 10.75
CA ARG A 183 28.47 -1.84 10.98
C ARG A 183 28.85 -2.83 9.89
N PRO A 184 30.15 -2.92 9.53
CA PRO A 184 31.30 -2.21 10.10
C PRO A 184 31.41 -0.75 9.61
N PRO A 185 32.20 0.13 10.30
CA PRO A 185 32.33 1.55 9.92
C PRO A 185 33.08 1.78 8.60
N VAL A 186 33.86 0.80 8.15
CA VAL A 186 34.53 0.78 6.84
C VAL A 186 34.22 -0.54 6.13
N TRP A 187 33.75 -0.45 4.89
CA TRP A 187 33.49 -1.60 4.03
C TRP A 187 33.98 -1.37 2.61
N HIS A 188 34.94 -2.18 2.14
CA HIS A 188 35.60 -2.01 0.82
C HIS A 188 36.05 -0.56 0.56
N ASP A 189 36.85 -0.01 1.48
CA ASP A 189 37.38 1.37 1.46
C ASP A 189 36.33 2.48 1.44
N ARG A 190 35.07 2.15 1.74
CA ARG A 190 33.97 3.12 1.91
C ARG A 190 33.67 3.30 3.37
N GLU A 191 33.79 4.53 3.83
CA GLU A 191 33.56 4.89 5.23
C GLU A 191 32.11 5.32 5.47
N VAL A 192 31.60 5.05 6.67
CA VAL A 192 30.38 5.70 7.17
C VAL A 192 30.65 7.19 7.33
N PRO A 193 29.74 8.09 6.90
CA PRO A 193 29.92 9.53 7.08
C PRO A 193 30.28 9.89 8.54
N PRO A 194 31.36 10.64 8.78
CA PRO A 194 31.85 10.93 10.15
C PRO A 194 30.82 11.60 11.04
N VAL A 195 29.89 12.39 10.47
CA VAL A 195 28.81 13.03 11.22
C VAL A 195 27.91 12.02 11.93
N LEU A 196 27.68 10.84 11.33
CA LEU A 196 26.82 9.79 11.90
C LEU A 196 27.46 9.09 13.12
N ILE A 197 28.77 9.16 13.25
CA ILE A 197 29.51 8.57 14.38
C ILE A 197 29.92 9.64 15.42
N SER A 198 29.59 10.90 15.19
CA SER A 198 29.99 12.03 16.05
C SER A 198 29.25 12.12 17.38
N GLY A 199 28.08 11.49 17.51
CA GLY A 199 27.20 11.65 18.68
C GLY A 199 26.44 12.98 18.76
N HIS A 200 26.66 13.91 17.81
CA HIS A 200 25.99 15.22 17.79
C HIS A 200 24.63 15.14 17.08
N HIS A 201 23.56 14.83 17.80
CA HIS A 201 22.22 14.62 17.25
C HIS A 201 21.74 15.73 16.31
N ALA A 202 21.92 17.00 16.67
CA ALA A 202 21.50 18.12 15.82
C ALA A 202 22.22 18.14 14.45
N ASN A 203 23.52 17.80 14.43
CA ASN A 203 24.27 17.71 13.17
C ASN A 203 23.87 16.49 12.36
N ILE A 204 23.55 15.38 13.03
CA ILE A 204 23.05 14.16 12.39
C ILE A 204 21.71 14.45 11.71
N GLN A 205 20.74 15.05 12.42
CA GLN A 205 19.45 15.41 11.85
C GLN A 205 19.56 16.37 10.65
N LYS A 206 20.43 17.37 10.77
CA LYS A 206 20.68 18.30 9.65
C LYS A 206 21.26 17.58 8.43
N TRP A 207 22.21 16.67 8.66
CA TRP A 207 22.79 15.86 7.57
C TRP A 207 21.75 14.94 6.94
N GLN A 208 20.95 14.25 7.75
CA GLN A 208 19.87 13.38 7.29
C GLN A 208 18.89 14.13 6.39
N ARG A 209 18.48 15.33 6.83
CA ARG A 209 17.56 16.16 6.05
C ARG A 209 18.18 16.65 4.73
N GLU A 210 19.44 17.05 4.75
CA GLU A 210 20.17 17.43 3.53
C GLU A 210 20.26 16.25 2.54
N GLN A 211 20.59 15.05 3.03
CA GLN A 211 20.66 13.85 2.20
C GLN A 211 19.29 13.45 1.65
N SER A 212 18.22 13.62 2.41
CA SER A 212 16.85 13.40 1.94
C SER A 212 16.50 14.30 0.75
N LEU A 213 16.86 15.59 0.80
CA LEU A 213 16.68 16.52 -0.32
C LEU A 213 17.50 16.10 -1.53
N GLU A 214 18.77 15.74 -1.35
CA GLU A 214 19.68 15.31 -2.42
C GLU A 214 19.21 14.01 -3.10
N GLU A 215 18.85 13.00 -2.30
CA GLU A 215 18.33 11.72 -2.81
C GLU A 215 17.02 11.92 -3.56
N THR A 216 16.13 12.77 -3.04
CA THR A 216 14.87 13.07 -3.68
C THR A 216 15.08 13.81 -5.00
N ALA A 217 15.93 14.83 -5.03
CA ALA A 217 16.27 15.52 -6.26
C ALA A 217 16.80 14.57 -7.32
N LYS A 218 17.73 13.70 -6.94
CA LYS A 218 18.40 12.76 -7.86
C LYS A 218 17.49 11.66 -8.39
N LYS A 219 16.68 11.06 -7.54
CA LYS A 219 15.89 9.85 -7.86
C LYS A 219 14.45 10.15 -8.27
N ARG A 220 13.84 11.17 -7.64
CA ARG A 220 12.45 11.54 -7.81
C ARG A 220 12.27 13.07 -7.79
N PRO A 221 12.82 13.78 -8.79
CA PRO A 221 12.70 15.23 -8.88
C PRO A 221 11.25 15.72 -8.92
N ASP A 222 10.33 14.89 -9.41
CA ASP A 222 8.89 15.13 -9.37
C ASP A 222 8.36 15.28 -7.93
N LEU A 223 8.81 14.44 -6.99
CA LEU A 223 8.42 14.54 -5.57
C LEU A 223 8.96 15.82 -4.95
N LEU A 224 10.21 16.20 -5.25
CA LEU A 224 10.79 17.42 -4.72
C LEU A 224 10.03 18.66 -5.22
N LYS A 225 9.73 18.73 -6.52
CA LYS A 225 8.89 19.79 -7.11
C LYS A 225 7.51 19.84 -6.41
N ASN A 226 6.89 18.70 -6.17
CA ASN A 226 5.60 18.64 -5.47
C ASN A 226 5.70 19.11 -4.02
N ALA A 227 6.74 18.72 -3.27
CA ALA A 227 6.97 19.17 -1.90
C ALA A 227 7.16 20.69 -1.81
N MET A 228 7.88 21.28 -2.79
CA MET A 228 8.01 22.74 -2.93
C MET A 228 6.66 23.42 -3.16
N HIS A 229 5.85 22.93 -4.10
CA HIS A 229 4.54 23.50 -4.42
C HIS A 229 3.54 23.37 -3.26
N GLN A 230 3.64 22.30 -2.47
CA GLN A 230 2.76 22.07 -1.32
C GLN A 230 3.19 22.83 -0.05
N GLY A 231 4.29 23.59 -0.10
CA GLY A 231 4.80 24.33 1.05
C GLY A 231 5.30 23.44 2.20
N LYS A 232 5.76 22.24 1.91
CA LYS A 232 6.27 21.28 2.88
C LYS A 232 7.73 21.53 3.30
N LEU A 233 8.41 22.43 2.60
CA LEU A 233 9.80 22.78 2.81
C LEU A 233 9.90 24.15 3.49
N ASP A 234 10.84 24.28 4.42
CA ASP A 234 11.17 25.58 4.99
C ASP A 234 11.89 26.48 3.98
N LYS A 235 12.14 27.77 4.36
CA LYS A 235 12.77 28.74 3.45
C LYS A 235 14.18 28.33 2.99
N LYS A 236 14.96 27.66 3.86
CA LYS A 236 16.33 27.24 3.53
C LYS A 236 16.29 26.00 2.63
N GLU A 237 15.40 25.07 2.95
CA GLU A 237 15.15 23.87 2.16
C GLU A 237 14.62 24.22 0.75
N MET A 238 13.75 25.21 0.62
CA MET A 238 13.27 25.71 -0.67
C MET A 238 14.41 26.20 -1.57
N VAL A 239 15.33 27.02 -1.01
CA VAL A 239 16.52 27.50 -1.75
C VAL A 239 17.40 26.33 -2.16
N ARG A 240 17.63 25.39 -1.24
CA ARG A 240 18.45 24.21 -1.51
C ARG A 240 17.83 23.31 -2.58
N ALA A 241 16.53 23.04 -2.48
CA ALA A 241 15.79 22.23 -3.44
C ALA A 241 15.87 22.83 -4.86
N GLN A 242 15.74 24.16 -4.97
CA GLN A 242 15.87 24.86 -6.24
C GLN A 242 17.27 24.65 -6.85
N GLN A 243 18.34 24.84 -6.08
CA GLN A 243 19.73 24.63 -6.53
C GLN A 243 19.97 23.18 -6.97
N LEU A 244 19.41 22.20 -6.24
CA LEU A 244 19.55 20.78 -6.60
C LEU A 244 18.88 20.45 -7.92
N LEU A 245 17.68 21.00 -8.18
CA LEU A 245 16.95 20.78 -9.43
C LEU A 245 17.65 21.44 -10.61
N GLU A 246 18.14 22.67 -10.47
CA GLU A 246 18.91 23.37 -11.51
C GLU A 246 20.18 22.59 -11.89
N GLY A 247 20.93 22.08 -10.91
CA GLY A 247 22.14 21.29 -11.16
C GLY A 247 21.89 19.90 -11.79
N ILE A 248 20.63 19.43 -11.86
CA ILE A 248 20.25 18.20 -12.55
C ILE A 248 19.86 18.49 -14.00
N GLU A 249 19.18 19.62 -14.26
CA GLU A 249 18.75 20.03 -15.60
C GLU A 249 19.93 20.46 -16.51
N GLU A 250 21.07 20.80 -15.91
CA GLU A 250 22.30 21.15 -16.60
C GLU A 250 23.20 19.93 -16.99
N ARG A 251 22.84 18.71 -16.63
CA ARG A 251 23.57 17.46 -16.91
C ARG A 251 22.89 16.61 -17.95
#